data_89f9e619979310ad9118a9713f663729
#
_entry.id   89f9e619979310ad9118a9713f663729
#
_cell.length_a   1.000
_cell.length_b   1.000
_cell.length_c   1.000
_cell.angle_alpha   90.00
_cell.angle_beta   90.00
_cell.angle_gamma   90.00
#
_symmetry.space_group_name_H-M   'P 1'
#
loop_
_entity.id
_entity.type
_entity.pdbx_description
1 polymer ?
#
loop_
_entity_poly.entity_id
_entity_poly.type
_entity_poly.pdbx_seq_one_letter_code
_entity_poly.pdbx_strand_id
1 'polypeptide(L)'
;MAVVSRFGSEVTAPDKSQAPNLAANDFALFQLPQQYAIDLPSLEQSWKALQRQAHPDMHAQADASAQRLAMQWSVRINEAYQRLKNPVKRAAYLCELLGVPIAAETNTAMPAEFLVQQITWREALDSAGSPAEMDGLLTEVKAYRDSLLAECGHFLDEVTDVKKAAMSVRALIFVDRFIQAVVLQLDRLESA
;
A
#
# COMPACT_ATOMS: atom_id res chain seq x y z
N MET A 1 25.56 -31.56 25.91
CA MET A 1 24.42 -32.00 25.09
C MET A 1 23.26 -31.10 25.40
N ALA A 2 22.98 -30.13 24.56
CA ALA A 2 21.84 -29.21 24.68
C ALA A 2 20.99 -29.37 23.43
N VAL A 3 19.75 -29.80 23.61
CA VAL A 3 18.76 -30.03 22.56
C VAL A 3 18.13 -28.68 22.19
N VAL A 4 18.40 -28.21 20.98
CA VAL A 4 17.73 -27.03 20.39
C VAL A 4 16.36 -27.49 19.88
N SER A 5 15.32 -27.09 20.58
CA SER A 5 13.92 -27.33 20.18
C SER A 5 13.58 -26.39 19.02
N ARG A 6 13.29 -26.97 17.85
CA ARG A 6 12.76 -26.28 16.67
C ARG A 6 11.32 -25.88 16.93
N PHE A 7 11.04 -24.57 16.95
CA PHE A 7 9.66 -24.08 16.75
C PHE A 7 9.33 -24.20 15.26
N GLY A 8 8.71 -25.30 14.90
CA GLY A 8 8.02 -25.45 13.63
C GLY A 8 6.66 -24.78 13.74
N SER A 9 6.54 -23.55 13.24
CA SER A 9 5.23 -22.96 12.98
C SER A 9 4.65 -23.67 11.75
N GLU A 10 3.76 -24.63 11.97
CA GLU A 10 2.89 -25.17 10.91
C GLU A 10 2.05 -24.01 10.38
N VAL A 11 2.36 -23.57 9.17
CA VAL A 11 1.47 -22.71 8.40
C VAL A 11 0.29 -23.58 7.97
N THR A 12 -0.74 -23.58 8.78
CA THR A 12 -2.02 -24.23 8.45
C THR A 12 -2.60 -23.51 7.22
N ALA A 13 -2.76 -24.24 6.12
CA ALA A 13 -3.43 -23.70 4.93
C ALA A 13 -4.85 -23.25 5.33
N PRO A 14 -5.31 -22.05 4.87
CA PRO A 14 -6.61 -21.53 5.26
C PRO A 14 -7.74 -22.46 4.76
N ASP A 15 -8.63 -22.79 5.68
CA ASP A 15 -9.85 -23.55 5.38
C ASP A 15 -10.77 -22.76 4.45
N LYS A 16 -10.94 -23.23 3.23
CA LYS A 16 -11.76 -22.61 2.17
C LYS A 16 -13.27 -22.61 2.47
N SER A 17 -13.70 -23.16 3.60
CA SER A 17 -15.12 -23.32 3.97
C SER A 17 -15.70 -22.22 4.85
N GLN A 18 -14.88 -21.28 5.35
CA GLN A 18 -15.38 -20.21 6.20
C GLN A 18 -15.96 -19.05 5.38
N ALA A 19 -17.20 -18.65 5.71
CA ALA A 19 -17.81 -17.44 5.20
C ALA A 19 -16.88 -16.23 5.47
N PRO A 20 -16.74 -15.30 4.52
CA PRO A 20 -15.86 -14.15 4.69
C PRO A 20 -16.23 -13.37 5.96
N ASN A 21 -15.25 -13.06 6.81
CA ASN A 21 -15.45 -12.32 8.05
C ASN A 21 -15.15 -10.83 7.82
N LEU A 22 -16.14 -9.95 8.02
CA LEU A 22 -15.98 -8.49 7.91
C LEU A 22 -14.91 -7.92 8.84
N ALA A 23 -14.68 -8.58 9.99
CA ALA A 23 -13.66 -8.19 10.95
C ALA A 23 -12.25 -8.72 10.63
N ALA A 24 -12.12 -9.58 9.61
CA ALA A 24 -10.82 -10.08 9.19
C ALA A 24 -9.95 -8.93 8.62
N ASN A 25 -8.64 -9.01 8.82
CA ASN A 25 -7.72 -8.10 8.14
C ASN A 25 -7.74 -8.31 6.62
N ASP A 26 -7.24 -7.34 5.85
CA ASP A 26 -7.34 -7.36 4.38
C ASP A 26 -6.62 -8.56 3.75
N PHE A 27 -5.49 -8.99 4.32
CA PHE A 27 -4.77 -10.17 3.85
C PHE A 27 -5.57 -11.44 4.06
N ALA A 28 -6.14 -11.62 5.25
CA ALA A 28 -6.99 -12.77 5.56
C ALA A 28 -8.26 -12.79 4.70
N LEU A 29 -8.85 -11.63 4.39
CA LEU A 29 -10.01 -11.50 3.51
C LEU A 29 -9.74 -12.10 2.12
N PHE A 30 -8.56 -11.89 1.56
CA PHE A 30 -8.15 -12.41 0.25
C PHE A 30 -7.36 -13.72 0.33
N GLN A 31 -7.25 -14.33 1.51
CA GLN A 31 -6.47 -15.55 1.75
C GLN A 31 -5.00 -15.42 1.32
N LEU A 32 -4.42 -14.24 1.54
CA LEU A 32 -3.02 -13.93 1.26
C LEU A 32 -2.20 -13.97 2.55
N PRO A 33 -0.91 -14.30 2.47
CA PRO A 33 0.01 -14.15 3.61
C PRO A 33 0.15 -12.67 3.98
N GLN A 34 0.28 -12.40 5.30
CA GLN A 34 0.46 -11.04 5.82
C GLN A 34 1.92 -10.62 5.63
N GLN A 35 2.27 -10.19 4.43
CA GLN A 35 3.61 -9.75 4.02
C GLN A 35 3.52 -8.64 2.98
N TYR A 36 4.62 -7.92 2.76
CA TYR A 36 4.65 -6.83 1.80
C TYR A 36 4.66 -7.34 0.35
N ALA A 37 5.49 -8.35 0.05
CA ALA A 37 5.53 -8.97 -1.27
C ALA A 37 4.33 -9.89 -1.46
N ILE A 38 3.35 -9.48 -2.25
CA ILE A 38 2.17 -10.28 -2.56
C ILE A 38 2.08 -10.58 -4.06
N ASP A 39 1.43 -11.69 -4.40
CA ASP A 39 1.07 -12.01 -5.77
C ASP A 39 -0.17 -11.20 -6.20
N LEU A 40 0.04 -10.14 -7.02
CA LEU A 40 -1.04 -9.28 -7.49
C LEU A 40 -2.08 -10.02 -8.37
N PRO A 41 -1.72 -10.94 -9.26
CA PRO A 41 -2.68 -11.79 -9.97
C PRO A 41 -3.59 -12.58 -9.02
N SER A 42 -3.05 -13.20 -7.97
CA SER A 42 -3.84 -13.92 -6.96
C SER A 42 -4.77 -12.99 -6.17
N LEU A 43 -4.30 -11.79 -5.80
CA LEU A 43 -5.14 -10.76 -5.18
C LEU A 43 -6.31 -10.38 -6.10
N GLU A 44 -6.06 -10.14 -7.38
CA GLU A 44 -7.09 -9.77 -8.35
C GLU A 44 -8.11 -10.90 -8.58
N GLN A 45 -7.64 -12.14 -8.63
CA GLN A 45 -8.53 -13.30 -8.78
C GLN A 45 -9.44 -13.45 -7.57
N SER A 46 -8.89 -13.34 -6.35
CA SER A 46 -9.65 -13.42 -5.11
C SER A 46 -10.66 -12.26 -5.01
N TRP A 47 -10.26 -11.05 -5.36
CA TRP A 47 -11.15 -9.90 -5.42
C TRP A 47 -12.33 -10.12 -6.37
N LYS A 48 -12.09 -10.57 -7.62
CA LYS A 48 -13.14 -10.87 -8.60
C LYS A 48 -14.11 -11.95 -8.09
N ALA A 49 -13.60 -12.96 -7.38
CA ALA A 49 -14.42 -14.02 -6.81
C ALA A 49 -15.34 -13.49 -5.69
N LEU A 50 -14.79 -12.73 -4.75
CA LEU A 50 -15.55 -12.12 -3.65
C LEU A 50 -16.56 -11.09 -4.13
N GLN A 51 -16.21 -10.25 -5.12
CA GLN A 51 -17.10 -9.27 -5.72
C GLN A 51 -18.33 -9.93 -6.37
N ARG A 52 -18.15 -11.04 -7.07
CA ARG A 52 -19.29 -11.80 -7.64
C ARG A 52 -20.22 -12.31 -6.56
N GLN A 53 -19.70 -12.78 -5.42
CA GLN A 53 -20.51 -13.27 -4.30
C GLN A 53 -21.27 -12.14 -3.57
N ALA A 54 -20.64 -10.97 -3.45
CA ALA A 54 -21.19 -9.80 -2.76
C ALA A 54 -22.01 -8.88 -3.69
N HIS A 55 -22.17 -9.24 -5.00
CA HIS A 55 -22.85 -8.34 -5.94
C HIS A 55 -24.31 -8.16 -5.56
N PRO A 56 -24.84 -6.91 -5.49
CA PRO A 56 -26.22 -6.64 -5.10
C PRO A 56 -27.26 -7.40 -5.94
N ASP A 57 -26.99 -7.60 -7.23
CA ASP A 57 -27.91 -8.33 -8.14
C ASP A 57 -28.12 -9.78 -7.72
N MET A 58 -27.10 -10.41 -7.12
CA MET A 58 -27.22 -11.78 -6.58
C MET A 58 -28.17 -11.85 -5.37
N HIS A 59 -28.45 -10.71 -4.75
CA HIS A 59 -29.30 -10.56 -3.56
C HIS A 59 -30.55 -9.74 -3.84
N ALA A 60 -30.88 -9.48 -5.12
CA ALA A 60 -32.04 -8.64 -5.52
C ALA A 60 -33.36 -9.16 -4.99
N GLN A 61 -33.52 -10.47 -4.81
CA GLN A 61 -34.73 -11.11 -4.26
C GLN A 61 -34.66 -11.38 -2.75
N ALA A 62 -33.56 -11.03 -2.10
CA ALA A 62 -33.40 -11.17 -0.66
C ALA A 62 -34.08 -10.01 0.09
N ASP A 63 -34.22 -10.17 1.41
CA ASP A 63 -34.75 -9.11 2.24
C ASP A 63 -33.83 -7.87 2.31
N ALA A 64 -34.36 -6.74 2.76
CA ALA A 64 -33.65 -5.48 2.86
C ALA A 64 -32.40 -5.53 3.78
N SER A 65 -32.35 -6.48 4.71
CA SER A 65 -31.20 -6.69 5.60
C SER A 65 -30.06 -7.36 4.83
N ALA A 66 -30.37 -8.42 4.08
CA ALA A 66 -29.39 -9.13 3.25
C ALA A 66 -28.83 -8.24 2.13
N GLN A 67 -29.69 -7.41 1.50
CA GLN A 67 -29.24 -6.43 0.49
C GLN A 67 -28.27 -5.40 1.08
N ARG A 68 -28.56 -4.86 2.26
CA ARG A 68 -27.64 -3.93 2.96
C ARG A 68 -26.32 -4.59 3.31
N LEU A 69 -26.35 -5.83 3.79
CA LEU A 69 -25.15 -6.59 4.10
C LEU A 69 -24.29 -6.84 2.85
N ALA A 70 -24.89 -7.23 1.74
CA ALA A 70 -24.21 -7.41 0.46
C ALA A 70 -23.51 -6.12 0.00
N MET A 71 -24.18 -4.97 0.14
CA MET A 71 -23.59 -3.66 -0.18
C MET A 71 -22.39 -3.34 0.73
N GLN A 72 -22.49 -3.55 2.04
CA GLN A 72 -21.38 -3.35 2.97
C GLN A 72 -20.18 -4.25 2.61
N TRP A 73 -20.44 -5.51 2.25
CA TRP A 73 -19.41 -6.43 1.79
C TRP A 73 -18.73 -5.94 0.50
N SER A 74 -19.51 -5.50 -0.48
CA SER A 74 -18.96 -4.99 -1.74
C SER A 74 -18.03 -3.79 -1.52
N VAL A 75 -18.42 -2.84 -0.66
CA VAL A 75 -17.58 -1.71 -0.27
C VAL A 75 -16.29 -2.18 0.44
N ARG A 76 -16.45 -3.05 1.45
CA ARG A 76 -15.31 -3.57 2.24
C ARG A 76 -14.29 -4.32 1.37
N ILE A 77 -14.76 -5.15 0.44
CA ILE A 77 -13.91 -5.90 -0.49
C ILE A 77 -13.13 -4.93 -1.39
N ASN A 78 -13.80 -3.89 -1.91
CA ASN A 78 -13.15 -2.90 -2.77
C ASN A 78 -12.10 -2.09 -2.02
N GLU A 79 -12.39 -1.61 -0.82
CA GLU A 79 -11.43 -0.87 0.00
C GLU A 79 -10.19 -1.70 0.32
N ALA A 80 -10.37 -2.96 0.73
CA ALA A 80 -9.29 -3.89 1.00
C ALA A 80 -8.42 -4.15 -0.24
N TYR A 81 -9.06 -4.37 -1.39
CA TYR A 81 -8.36 -4.56 -2.67
C TYR A 81 -7.52 -3.34 -3.03
N GLN A 82 -8.08 -2.13 -2.99
CA GLN A 82 -7.36 -0.89 -3.30
C GLN A 82 -6.20 -0.65 -2.34
N ARG A 83 -6.35 -1.01 -1.07
CA ARG A 83 -5.29 -0.90 -0.06
C ARG A 83 -4.15 -1.87 -0.34
N LEU A 84 -4.45 -3.14 -0.61
CA LEU A 84 -3.42 -4.14 -0.87
C LEU A 84 -2.78 -4.00 -2.26
N LYS A 85 -3.52 -3.57 -3.26
CA LYS A 85 -2.99 -3.34 -4.61
C LYS A 85 -1.94 -2.24 -4.65
N ASN A 86 -2.14 -1.16 -3.89
CA ASN A 86 -1.20 -0.04 -3.84
C ASN A 86 -0.04 -0.36 -2.88
N PRO A 87 1.23 -0.38 -3.35
CA PRO A 87 2.37 -0.79 -2.52
C PRO A 87 2.58 0.13 -1.30
N VAL A 88 2.35 1.45 -1.43
CA VAL A 88 2.50 2.40 -0.31
C VAL A 88 1.41 2.19 0.74
N LYS A 89 0.14 2.03 0.29
CA LYS A 89 -0.97 1.76 1.21
C LYS A 89 -0.84 0.40 1.88
N ARG A 90 -0.34 -0.60 1.17
CA ARG A 90 -0.07 -1.94 1.71
C ARG A 90 1.03 -1.90 2.78
N ALA A 91 2.15 -1.19 2.51
CA ALA A 91 3.22 -1.02 3.50
C ALA A 91 2.72 -0.28 4.75
N ALA A 92 1.96 0.82 4.57
CA ALA A 92 1.35 1.56 5.67
C ALA A 92 0.45 0.66 6.52
N TYR A 93 -0.42 -0.10 5.88
CA TYR A 93 -1.33 -1.02 6.55
C TYR A 93 -0.60 -2.14 7.31
N LEU A 94 0.47 -2.70 6.74
CA LEU A 94 1.30 -3.68 7.44
C LEU A 94 1.97 -3.07 8.69
N CYS A 95 2.49 -1.85 8.59
CA CYS A 95 3.05 -1.15 9.75
C CYS A 95 1.99 -0.98 10.86
N GLU A 96 0.75 -0.61 10.50
CA GLU A 96 -0.36 -0.48 11.46
C GLU A 96 -0.70 -1.82 12.12
N LEU A 97 -0.81 -2.91 11.35
CA LEU A 97 -1.06 -4.25 11.86
C LEU A 97 0.06 -4.74 12.80
N LEU A 98 1.29 -4.31 12.57
CA LEU A 98 2.47 -4.60 13.39
C LEU A 98 2.65 -3.60 14.56
N GLY A 99 1.67 -2.74 14.82
CA GLY A 99 1.64 -1.83 15.97
C GLY A 99 2.45 -0.54 15.80
N VAL A 100 2.89 -0.20 14.59
CA VAL A 100 3.62 1.04 14.28
C VAL A 100 2.80 1.90 13.31
N PRO A 101 1.89 2.74 13.80
CA PRO A 101 1.07 3.61 12.95
C PRO A 101 1.94 4.62 12.20
N ILE A 102 1.60 4.90 10.95
CA ILE A 102 2.36 5.84 10.12
C ILE A 102 2.24 7.27 10.64
N ALA A 103 1.03 7.68 11.08
CA ALA A 103 0.75 9.01 11.65
C ALA A 103 1.37 10.17 10.83
N ALA A 104 1.25 10.09 9.48
CA ALA A 104 1.93 11.00 8.57
C ALA A 104 1.57 12.49 8.77
N GLU A 105 0.42 12.77 9.37
CA GLU A 105 -0.03 14.15 9.66
C GLU A 105 0.56 14.71 10.95
N THR A 106 0.90 13.84 11.90
CA THR A 106 1.36 14.25 13.25
C THR A 106 2.84 13.92 13.49
N ASN A 107 3.41 13.00 12.71
CA ASN A 107 4.81 12.61 12.82
C ASN A 107 5.57 13.03 11.55
N THR A 108 6.19 14.21 11.60
CA THR A 108 7.02 14.78 10.54
C THR A 108 8.50 14.44 10.68
N ALA A 109 8.87 13.57 11.63
CA ALA A 109 10.27 13.17 11.80
C ALA A 109 10.77 12.41 10.57
N MET A 110 11.67 13.03 9.83
CA MET A 110 12.33 12.51 8.63
C MET A 110 13.84 12.56 8.81
N PRO A 111 14.61 11.65 8.17
CA PRO A 111 16.06 11.77 8.13
C PRO A 111 16.50 13.11 7.54
N ALA A 112 17.58 13.70 8.08
CA ALA A 112 18.08 15.00 7.61
C ALA A 112 18.44 14.96 6.11
N GLU A 113 19.00 13.86 5.65
CA GLU A 113 19.33 13.62 4.24
C GLU A 113 18.09 13.71 3.33
N PHE A 114 16.97 13.17 3.77
CA PHE A 114 15.71 13.27 3.02
C PHE A 114 15.16 14.70 3.00
N LEU A 115 15.33 15.47 4.09
CA LEU A 115 14.92 16.87 4.12
C LEU A 115 15.76 17.72 3.14
N VAL A 116 17.06 17.47 3.05
CA VAL A 116 17.93 18.12 2.06
C VAL A 116 17.47 17.77 0.65
N GLN A 117 17.22 16.49 0.37
CA GLN A 117 16.72 16.05 -0.93
C GLN A 117 15.39 16.73 -1.33
N GLN A 118 14.48 16.92 -0.37
CA GLN A 118 13.23 17.63 -0.61
C GLN A 118 13.45 19.09 -1.01
N ILE A 119 14.43 19.77 -0.40
CA ILE A 119 14.79 21.15 -0.74
C ILE A 119 15.33 21.20 -2.17
N THR A 120 16.29 20.32 -2.50
CA THR A 120 16.88 20.24 -3.85
C THR A 120 15.80 20.01 -4.92
N TRP A 121 14.87 19.09 -4.69
CA TRP A 121 13.78 18.85 -5.64
C TRP A 121 12.83 20.03 -5.77
N ARG A 122 12.56 20.75 -4.68
CA ARG A 122 11.70 21.93 -4.73
C ARG A 122 12.36 23.06 -5.52
N GLU A 123 13.66 23.29 -5.31
CA GLU A 123 14.45 24.25 -6.10
C GLU A 123 14.47 23.88 -7.59
N ALA A 124 14.65 22.58 -7.89
CA ALA A 124 14.59 22.09 -9.27
C ALA A 124 13.21 22.30 -9.91
N LEU A 125 12.12 22.02 -9.17
CA LEU A 125 10.76 22.24 -9.64
C LEU A 125 10.48 23.74 -9.91
N ASP A 126 10.93 24.61 -9.02
CA ASP A 126 10.70 26.06 -9.13
C ASP A 126 11.54 26.69 -10.25
N SER A 127 12.71 26.12 -10.57
CA SER A 127 13.64 26.65 -11.59
C SER A 127 13.43 26.04 -12.98
N ALA A 128 12.76 24.90 -13.10
CA ALA A 128 12.55 24.23 -14.39
C ALA A 128 11.68 25.07 -15.32
N GLY A 129 12.26 25.45 -16.47
CA GLY A 129 11.64 26.29 -17.48
C GLY A 129 11.19 25.54 -18.75
N SER A 130 11.42 24.22 -18.82
CA SER A 130 11.11 23.41 -19.99
C SER A 130 10.51 22.04 -19.62
N PRO A 131 9.69 21.44 -20.53
CA PRO A 131 9.20 20.08 -20.34
C PRO A 131 10.32 19.05 -20.16
N ALA A 132 11.43 19.19 -20.85
CA ALA A 132 12.57 18.27 -20.76
C ALA A 132 13.23 18.29 -19.36
N GLU A 133 13.34 19.45 -18.72
CA GLU A 133 13.84 19.56 -17.34
C GLU A 133 12.87 18.94 -16.35
N MET A 134 11.55 19.12 -16.55
CA MET A 134 10.52 18.47 -15.73
C MET A 134 10.53 16.94 -15.87
N ASP A 135 10.69 16.42 -17.08
CA ASP A 135 10.81 14.97 -17.33
C ASP A 135 12.05 14.39 -16.65
N GLY A 136 13.16 15.13 -16.67
CA GLY A 136 14.37 14.76 -15.95
C GLY A 136 14.13 14.64 -14.43
N LEU A 137 13.51 15.68 -13.84
CA LEU A 137 13.14 15.69 -12.43
C LEU A 137 12.15 14.55 -12.08
N LEU A 138 11.13 14.35 -12.92
CA LEU A 138 10.15 13.28 -12.73
C LEU A 138 10.81 11.89 -12.73
N THR A 139 11.78 11.70 -13.62
CA THR A 139 12.53 10.43 -13.72
C THR A 139 13.37 10.19 -12.45
N GLU A 140 14.09 11.21 -11.97
CA GLU A 140 14.87 11.13 -10.73
C GLU A 140 13.98 10.80 -9.53
N VAL A 141 12.86 11.53 -9.36
CA VAL A 141 11.96 11.34 -8.23
C VAL A 141 11.30 9.97 -8.26
N LYS A 142 10.95 9.45 -9.45
CA LYS A 142 10.42 8.08 -9.61
C LYS A 142 11.46 7.03 -9.24
N ALA A 143 12.71 7.19 -9.66
CA ALA A 143 13.79 6.27 -9.29
C ALA A 143 14.01 6.25 -7.76
N TYR A 144 13.98 7.40 -7.11
CA TYR A 144 14.04 7.48 -5.65
C TYR A 144 12.83 6.82 -4.96
N ARG A 145 11.63 7.00 -5.51
CA ARG A 145 10.43 6.31 -5.05
C ARG A 145 10.58 4.79 -5.10
N ASP A 146 11.14 4.28 -6.19
CA ASP A 146 11.32 2.84 -6.37
C ASP A 146 12.35 2.29 -5.36
N SER A 147 13.40 3.05 -5.04
CA SER A 147 14.33 2.66 -3.97
C SER A 147 13.65 2.58 -2.60
N LEU A 148 12.79 3.55 -2.26
CA LEU A 148 12.03 3.51 -1.01
C LEU A 148 11.04 2.33 -0.95
N LEU A 149 10.43 1.94 -2.07
CA LEU A 149 9.57 0.75 -2.14
C LEU A 149 10.37 -0.54 -1.90
N ALA A 150 11.58 -0.63 -2.45
CA ALA A 150 12.49 -1.75 -2.20
C ALA A 150 12.91 -1.81 -0.72
N GLU A 151 13.23 -0.65 -0.12
CA GLU A 151 13.51 -0.56 1.33
C GLU A 151 12.33 -1.03 2.19
N CYS A 152 11.09 -0.63 1.84
CA CYS A 152 9.90 -1.12 2.53
C CYS A 152 9.80 -2.65 2.49
N GLY A 153 10.04 -3.26 1.32
CA GLY A 153 10.05 -4.72 1.17
C GLY A 153 11.12 -5.36 2.06
N HIS A 154 12.33 -4.85 2.00
CA HIS A 154 13.44 -5.34 2.81
C HIS A 154 13.16 -5.25 4.32
N PHE A 155 12.67 -4.10 4.80
CA PHE A 155 12.38 -3.92 6.22
C PHE A 155 11.16 -4.69 6.72
N LEU A 156 10.14 -4.92 5.90
CA LEU A 156 8.93 -5.63 6.30
C LEU A 156 9.06 -7.14 6.18
N ASP A 157 9.67 -7.64 5.11
CA ASP A 157 9.66 -9.07 4.79
C ASP A 157 10.96 -9.79 5.19
N GLU A 158 12.11 -9.10 5.22
CA GLU A 158 13.41 -9.73 5.47
C GLU A 158 13.97 -9.42 6.86
N VAL A 159 14.06 -8.13 7.23
CA VAL A 159 14.71 -7.68 8.47
C VAL A 159 13.72 -7.56 9.63
N THR A 160 12.45 -7.38 9.34
CA THR A 160 11.37 -7.15 10.32
C THR A 160 11.61 -5.88 11.18
N ASP A 161 12.16 -4.82 10.57
CA ASP A 161 12.32 -3.50 11.20
C ASP A 161 11.16 -2.58 10.81
N VAL A 162 10.02 -2.77 11.48
CA VAL A 162 8.77 -2.04 11.19
C VAL A 162 8.92 -0.53 11.38
N LYS A 163 9.80 -0.08 12.28
CA LYS A 163 10.03 1.35 12.50
C LYS A 163 10.72 2.00 11.31
N LYS A 164 11.73 1.35 10.73
CA LYS A 164 12.37 1.81 9.50
C LYS A 164 11.41 1.75 8.31
N ALA A 165 10.66 0.67 8.16
CA ALA A 165 9.60 0.60 7.15
C ALA A 165 8.62 1.77 7.27
N ALA A 166 8.17 2.12 8.47
CA ALA A 166 7.27 3.24 8.70
C ALA A 166 7.90 4.60 8.32
N MET A 167 9.23 4.75 8.48
CA MET A 167 9.94 5.94 8.00
C MET A 167 9.96 6.00 6.47
N SER A 168 10.31 4.91 5.79
CA SER A 168 10.27 4.83 4.32
C SER A 168 8.85 5.06 3.78
N VAL A 169 7.79 4.58 4.46
CA VAL A 169 6.40 4.85 4.08
C VAL A 169 6.06 6.33 4.18
N ARG A 170 6.49 7.03 5.25
CA ARG A 170 6.28 8.49 5.37
C ARG A 170 6.98 9.25 4.24
N ALA A 171 8.22 8.87 3.91
CA ALA A 171 8.95 9.44 2.79
C ALA A 171 8.22 9.19 1.45
N LEU A 172 7.71 7.98 1.23
CA LEU A 172 6.92 7.63 0.04
C LEU A 172 5.65 8.47 -0.11
N ILE A 173 4.93 8.74 0.98
CA ILE A 173 3.73 9.61 0.94
C ILE A 173 4.10 11.02 0.49
N PHE A 174 5.24 11.55 0.94
CA PHE A 174 5.74 12.83 0.47
C PHE A 174 6.12 12.78 -1.01
N VAL A 175 6.91 11.77 -1.40
CA VAL A 175 7.37 11.60 -2.79
C VAL A 175 6.20 11.45 -3.76
N ASP A 176 5.17 10.68 -3.41
CA ASP A 176 3.97 10.53 -4.23
C ASP A 176 3.24 11.88 -4.43
N ARG A 177 3.16 12.73 -3.38
CA ARG A 177 2.60 14.08 -3.50
C ARG A 177 3.48 14.99 -4.36
N PHE A 178 4.80 14.87 -4.23
CA PHE A 178 5.74 15.66 -5.03
C PHE A 178 5.68 15.27 -6.51
N ILE A 179 5.60 13.98 -6.84
CA ILE A 179 5.37 13.50 -8.21
C ILE A 179 4.11 14.14 -8.82
N GLN A 180 3.01 14.22 -8.06
CA GLN A 180 1.78 14.88 -8.54
C GLN A 180 2.02 16.37 -8.85
N ALA A 181 2.80 17.06 -8.03
CA ALA A 181 3.14 18.46 -8.27
C ALA A 181 3.99 18.64 -9.54
N VAL A 182 4.97 17.76 -9.76
CA VAL A 182 5.81 17.77 -10.97
C VAL A 182 4.97 17.51 -12.22
N VAL A 183 4.10 16.50 -12.20
CA VAL A 183 3.21 16.17 -13.32
C VAL A 183 2.28 17.34 -13.65
N LEU A 184 1.68 17.97 -12.64
CA LEU A 184 0.81 19.13 -12.84
C LEU A 184 1.55 20.33 -13.48
N GLN A 185 2.82 20.53 -13.12
CA GLN A 185 3.63 21.60 -13.69
C GLN A 185 4.07 21.26 -15.12
N LEU A 186 4.39 19.99 -15.40
CA LEU A 186 4.70 19.50 -16.74
C LEU A 186 3.51 19.73 -17.69
N ASP A 187 2.30 19.34 -17.30
CA ASP A 187 1.08 19.55 -18.10
C ASP A 187 0.85 21.04 -18.43
N ARG A 188 1.20 21.95 -17.50
CA ARG A 188 1.11 23.39 -17.73
C ARG A 188 2.11 23.90 -18.77
N LEU A 189 3.37 23.40 -18.70
CA LEU A 189 4.41 23.80 -19.65
C LEU A 189 4.15 23.26 -21.06
N GLU A 190 3.52 22.09 -21.19
CA GLU A 190 3.14 21.52 -22.48
C GLU A 190 1.92 22.22 -23.10
N SER A 191 1.10 22.87 -22.28
CA SER A 191 -0.11 23.55 -22.72
C SER A 191 0.10 25.05 -23.04
N ALA A 192 1.29 25.59 -22.76
CA ALA A 192 1.65 27.02 -22.94
C ALA A 192 2.35 27.28 -24.25
#